data_4d1e2e9253048dc3c360f11d2d8cca48
#
_entry.id   4d1e2e9253048dc3c360f11d2d8cca48
#
_cell.length_a   1.000
_cell.length_b   1.000
_cell.length_c   1.000
_cell.angle_alpha   90.00
_cell.angle_beta   90.00
_cell.angle_gamma   90.00
#
_symmetry.space_group_name_H-M   'P 1'
#
loop_
_entity.id
_entity.type
_entity.pdbx_description
1 polymer ?
#
loop_
_entity_poly.entity_id
_entity_poly.type
_entity_poly.pdbx_seq_one_letter_code
_entity_poly.pdbx_strand_id
1 'polypeptide(L)'
;MQKRRLGKDLEVSALGLGCMSMSSAYGPPADKGEMIKLIRTAHDRGVTLFDTAEAYGPFANEELVGEALQPIRDKVVIATKFGFEIDLETGRRSGGTNSRPQHIKRVADACLKRLRTDHIDLFYQHRVDPEVPIDDVAGAVKELIAEGKVKHFGMSEAGVQTIRRAHAVQPVTAVQSEYSLFWRGPEAELLPALEELGIGFVPFSPLGAGFLTGKIDENTKFDPSDFRNIVPRFSPEARKANRVLVDLIKAVAERKGATPAQIALAWLLAQKPWIVPIPGTTKLHRLEENLGAVNVELTENDLQQIDEAASRLQLEGARLPEPMLRMTGL
;
A
#
# COMPACT_ATOMS: atom_id res chain seq x y z
N MET A 1 5.75 16.65 -9.52
CA MET A 1 5.25 15.28 -9.86
C MET A 1 3.86 15.41 -10.44
N GLN A 2 3.49 14.59 -11.44
CA GLN A 2 2.11 14.53 -11.96
C GLN A 2 1.13 14.15 -10.84
N LYS A 3 -0.10 14.64 -10.94
CA LYS A 3 -1.16 14.33 -10.00
C LYS A 3 -2.11 13.30 -10.58
N ARG A 4 -2.70 12.49 -9.72
CA ARG A 4 -3.74 11.51 -10.02
C ARG A 4 -4.92 11.69 -9.08
N ARG A 5 -6.06 11.15 -9.46
CA ARG A 5 -7.27 11.24 -8.65
C ARG A 5 -7.71 9.87 -8.18
N LEU A 6 -7.91 9.73 -6.89
CA LEU A 6 -8.55 8.59 -6.24
C LEU A 6 -10.02 8.92 -5.99
N GLY A 7 -10.92 8.07 -6.47
CA GLY A 7 -12.35 8.35 -6.38
C GLY A 7 -12.74 9.62 -7.13
N LYS A 8 -13.71 10.36 -6.57
CA LYS A 8 -14.28 11.55 -7.22
C LYS A 8 -13.41 12.80 -7.07
N ASP A 9 -12.77 12.99 -5.93
CA ASP A 9 -12.24 14.29 -5.51
C ASP A 9 -10.90 14.26 -4.75
N LEU A 10 -10.36 13.08 -4.40
CA LEU A 10 -9.08 13.00 -3.72
C LEU A 10 -7.91 13.06 -4.71
N GLU A 11 -7.32 14.25 -4.86
CA GLU A 11 -6.15 14.46 -5.69
C GLU A 11 -4.87 14.20 -4.92
N VAL A 12 -3.97 13.37 -5.48
CA VAL A 12 -2.68 12.99 -4.87
C VAL A 12 -1.57 12.95 -5.93
N SER A 13 -0.33 12.88 -5.51
CA SER A 13 0.81 12.63 -6.39
C SER A 13 0.69 11.24 -7.07
N ALA A 14 1.24 11.08 -8.26
CA ALA A 14 1.18 9.83 -9.04
C ALA A 14 1.79 8.62 -8.30
N LEU A 15 2.75 8.87 -7.41
CA LEU A 15 3.29 7.91 -6.46
C LEU A 15 3.11 8.45 -5.05
N GLY A 16 2.65 7.58 -4.14
CA GLY A 16 2.68 7.86 -2.70
C GLY A 16 3.90 7.22 -2.03
N LEU A 17 4.03 7.40 -0.72
CA LEU A 17 5.06 6.78 0.11
C LEU A 17 4.41 5.86 1.14
N GLY A 18 4.69 4.54 1.04
CA GLY A 18 4.36 3.57 2.07
C GLY A 18 5.34 3.68 3.24
N CYS A 19 4.86 3.96 4.44
CA CYS A 19 5.72 4.22 5.61
C CYS A 19 5.97 2.98 6.48
N MET A 20 5.33 1.83 6.23
CA MET A 20 5.39 0.63 7.07
C MET A 20 6.83 0.20 7.41
N SER A 21 7.70 0.14 6.40
CA SER A 21 9.09 -0.34 6.56
C SER A 21 9.97 0.52 7.46
N MET A 22 9.51 1.72 7.83
CA MET A 22 10.27 2.62 8.70
C MET A 22 10.26 2.18 10.15
N SER A 23 9.23 1.42 10.58
CA SER A 23 9.06 1.00 11.98
C SER A 23 8.76 -0.48 12.15
N SER A 24 8.55 -1.25 11.05
CA SER A 24 8.19 -2.67 11.18
C SER A 24 8.37 -3.46 9.87
N ALA A 25 8.21 -4.75 9.96
CA ALA A 25 8.06 -5.74 8.90
C ALA A 25 9.33 -6.16 8.15
N TYR A 26 10.30 -5.29 7.93
CA TYR A 26 11.50 -5.60 7.13
C TYR A 26 12.80 -5.56 7.94
N GLY A 27 12.74 -5.97 9.19
CA GLY A 27 13.83 -5.90 10.14
C GLY A 27 13.55 -4.91 11.27
N PRO A 28 14.57 -4.55 12.05
CA PRO A 28 14.41 -3.60 13.15
C PRO A 28 13.99 -2.21 12.67
N PRO A 29 13.28 -1.43 13.50
CA PRO A 29 12.91 -0.06 13.18
C PRO A 29 14.11 0.77 12.75
N ALA A 30 13.92 1.61 11.74
CA ALA A 30 14.94 2.55 11.30
C ALA A 30 15.07 3.73 12.27
N ASP A 31 16.17 4.48 12.17
CA ASP A 31 16.39 5.69 12.96
C ASP A 31 15.26 6.70 12.71
N LYS A 32 14.61 7.15 13.78
CA LYS A 32 13.47 8.05 13.72
C LYS A 32 13.81 9.38 13.04
N GLY A 33 14.95 9.97 13.37
CA GLY A 33 15.38 11.26 12.82
C GLY A 33 15.65 11.17 11.32
N GLU A 34 16.28 10.09 10.87
CA GLU A 34 16.51 9.83 9.44
C GLU A 34 15.18 9.60 8.71
N MET A 35 14.22 8.91 9.31
CA MET A 35 12.91 8.70 8.68
C MET A 35 12.09 9.97 8.59
N ILE A 36 12.13 10.85 9.59
CA ILE A 36 11.50 12.19 9.50
C ILE A 36 12.09 12.98 8.32
N LYS A 37 13.41 12.99 8.17
CA LYS A 37 14.08 13.65 7.04
C LYS A 37 13.65 13.04 5.71
N LEU A 38 13.58 11.71 5.62
CA LEU A 38 13.18 11.00 4.41
C LEU A 38 11.73 11.33 4.01
N ILE A 39 10.79 11.33 4.96
CA ILE A 39 9.39 11.70 4.73
C ILE A 39 9.28 13.15 4.21
N ARG A 40 9.98 14.08 4.85
CA ARG A 40 10.01 15.50 4.41
C ARG A 40 10.65 15.65 3.03
N THR A 41 11.75 14.95 2.78
CA THR A 41 12.39 14.94 1.45
C THR A 41 11.44 14.37 0.39
N ALA A 42 10.66 13.34 0.70
CA ALA A 42 9.65 12.83 -0.23
C ALA A 42 8.63 13.92 -0.60
N HIS A 43 8.14 14.69 0.37
CA HIS A 43 7.27 15.83 0.10
C HIS A 43 7.97 16.89 -0.77
N ASP A 44 9.22 17.26 -0.46
CA ASP A 44 9.99 18.24 -1.24
C ASP A 44 10.22 17.77 -2.69
N ARG A 45 10.20 16.46 -2.95
CA ARG A 45 10.23 15.83 -4.28
C ARG A 45 8.85 15.70 -4.93
N GLY A 46 7.80 16.19 -4.28
CA GLY A 46 6.44 16.27 -4.80
C GLY A 46 5.52 15.09 -4.44
N VAL A 47 5.88 14.25 -3.48
CA VAL A 47 4.97 13.26 -2.90
C VAL A 47 3.95 13.96 -2.01
N THR A 48 2.68 13.66 -2.20
CA THR A 48 1.60 14.21 -1.37
C THR A 48 0.80 13.16 -0.62
N LEU A 49 0.88 11.87 -0.99
CA LEU A 49 0.20 10.77 -0.32
C LEU A 49 1.19 10.00 0.56
N PHE A 50 0.91 9.93 1.87
CA PHE A 50 1.67 9.18 2.87
C PHE A 50 0.77 8.14 3.51
N ASP A 51 1.16 6.86 3.42
CA ASP A 51 0.37 5.73 3.90
C ASP A 51 0.99 5.12 5.15
N THR A 52 0.20 5.06 6.21
CA THR A 52 0.53 4.43 7.49
C THR A 52 -0.60 3.53 7.98
N ALA A 53 -0.52 3.02 9.20
CA ALA A 53 -1.58 2.30 9.90
C ALA A 53 -1.31 2.23 11.40
N GLU A 54 -2.38 2.13 12.22
CA GLU A 54 -2.26 1.86 13.65
C GLU A 54 -1.43 0.59 13.94
N ALA A 55 -1.54 -0.38 13.04
CA ALA A 55 -0.89 -1.68 13.15
C ALA A 55 0.63 -1.64 12.91
N TYR A 56 1.20 -0.56 12.40
CA TYR A 56 2.62 -0.51 12.06
C TYR A 56 3.49 -0.14 13.26
N GLY A 57 4.18 -1.14 13.81
CA GLY A 57 5.08 -1.04 14.94
C GLY A 57 4.49 -1.00 16.35
N PRO A 58 3.28 -1.50 16.68
CA PRO A 58 2.00 -0.79 16.62
C PRO A 58 2.11 0.65 17.14
N PHE A 59 1.40 1.56 16.50
CA PHE A 59 1.29 2.99 16.80
C PHE A 59 2.54 3.84 16.46
N ALA A 60 3.75 3.29 16.64
CA ALA A 60 5.01 4.02 16.45
C ALA A 60 5.14 4.64 15.04
N ASN A 61 4.58 4.01 14.02
CA ASN A 61 4.60 4.54 12.65
C ASN A 61 3.73 5.79 12.50
N GLU A 62 2.53 5.80 13.07
CA GLU A 62 1.68 6.99 13.04
C GLU A 62 2.29 8.15 13.81
N GLU A 63 2.96 7.89 14.95
CA GLU A 63 3.69 8.93 15.69
C GLU A 63 4.84 9.51 14.87
N LEU A 64 5.59 8.65 14.17
CA LEU A 64 6.65 9.07 13.25
C LEU A 64 6.11 9.94 12.11
N VAL A 65 5.06 9.47 11.43
CA VAL A 65 4.44 10.18 10.30
C VAL A 65 3.82 11.50 10.77
N GLY A 66 3.13 11.48 11.90
CA GLY A 66 2.54 12.68 12.50
C GLY A 66 3.59 13.76 12.81
N GLU A 67 4.71 13.38 13.44
CA GLU A 67 5.80 14.31 13.73
C GLU A 67 6.47 14.85 12.45
N ALA A 68 6.66 14.00 11.46
CA ALA A 68 7.26 14.38 10.20
C ALA A 68 6.41 15.39 9.42
N LEU A 69 5.08 15.14 9.36
CA LEU A 69 4.16 15.87 8.50
C LEU A 69 3.44 17.05 9.18
N GLN A 70 3.46 17.13 10.51
CA GLN A 70 2.81 18.22 11.25
C GLN A 70 3.11 19.63 10.69
N PRO A 71 4.37 19.98 10.34
CA PRO A 71 4.67 21.32 9.81
C PRO A 71 4.11 21.61 8.41
N ILE A 72 3.69 20.57 7.69
CA ILE A 72 3.22 20.66 6.30
C ILE A 72 1.87 19.97 6.12
N ARG A 73 1.10 19.81 7.22
CA ARG A 73 -0.14 19.02 7.25
C ARG A 73 -1.13 19.37 6.14
N ASP A 74 -1.32 20.65 5.87
CA ASP A 74 -2.29 21.14 4.87
C ASP A 74 -1.85 20.89 3.41
N LYS A 75 -0.61 20.42 3.19
CA LYS A 75 -0.05 20.19 1.87
C LYS A 75 -0.01 18.70 1.49
N VAL A 76 -0.45 17.83 2.40
CA VAL A 76 -0.33 16.38 2.26
C VAL A 76 -1.64 15.66 2.55
N VAL A 77 -1.75 14.46 2.01
CA VAL A 77 -2.81 13.50 2.25
C VAL A 77 -2.22 12.39 3.13
N ILE A 78 -2.79 12.22 4.31
CA ILE A 78 -2.43 11.13 5.23
C ILE A 78 -3.48 10.04 5.15
N ALA A 79 -3.04 8.84 4.77
CA ALA A 79 -3.85 7.64 4.83
C ALA A 79 -3.43 6.79 6.03
N THR A 80 -4.40 6.38 6.86
CA THR A 80 -4.17 5.40 7.94
C THR A 80 -5.28 4.37 7.97
N LYS A 81 -5.16 3.35 8.84
CA LYS A 81 -6.02 2.16 8.77
C LYS A 81 -6.45 1.71 10.16
N PHE A 82 -7.69 1.21 10.25
CA PHE A 82 -8.29 0.54 11.41
C PHE A 82 -8.63 -0.91 11.08
N GLY A 83 -9.02 -1.68 12.08
CA GLY A 83 -9.70 -2.96 11.88
C GLY A 83 -8.95 -4.18 12.42
N PHE A 84 -7.73 -4.06 12.89
CA PHE A 84 -7.10 -5.11 13.69
C PHE A 84 -7.49 -4.99 15.16
N GLU A 85 -7.54 -6.14 15.86
CA GLU A 85 -7.72 -6.16 17.30
C GLU A 85 -6.40 -5.81 18.00
N ILE A 86 -6.26 -4.54 18.35
CA ILE A 86 -5.09 -3.98 19.03
C ILE A 86 -5.56 -3.27 20.30
N ASP A 87 -4.97 -3.63 21.42
CA ASP A 87 -5.18 -2.92 22.67
C ASP A 87 -4.62 -1.50 22.55
N LEU A 88 -5.49 -0.49 22.66
CA LEU A 88 -5.16 0.91 22.41
C LEU A 88 -4.21 1.54 23.44
N GLU A 89 -4.05 0.91 24.62
CA GLU A 89 -3.17 1.39 25.67
C GLU A 89 -1.78 0.74 25.56
N THR A 90 -1.73 -0.56 25.32
CA THR A 90 -0.50 -1.34 25.33
C THR A 90 0.10 -1.62 23.96
N GLY A 91 -0.65 -1.44 22.88
CA GLY A 91 -0.26 -1.82 21.52
C GLY A 91 -0.25 -3.34 21.27
N ARG A 92 -0.69 -4.15 22.24
CA ARG A 92 -0.68 -5.61 22.10
C ARG A 92 -1.74 -6.07 21.10
N ARG A 93 -1.32 -6.87 20.13
CA ARG A 93 -2.23 -7.51 19.17
C ARG A 93 -2.76 -8.83 19.73
N SER A 94 -4.06 -9.09 19.58
CA SER A 94 -4.67 -10.38 19.90
C SER A 94 -4.69 -11.34 18.70
N GLY A 95 -4.32 -10.88 17.50
CA GLY A 95 -4.26 -11.70 16.29
C GLY A 95 -5.53 -11.73 15.45
N GLY A 96 -6.60 -11.01 15.86
CA GLY A 96 -7.87 -10.92 15.15
C GLY A 96 -8.15 -9.57 14.53
N THR A 97 -9.39 -9.41 14.04
CA THR A 97 -9.97 -8.16 13.56
C THR A 97 -11.00 -7.63 14.54
N ASN A 98 -11.18 -6.31 14.55
CA ASN A 98 -12.26 -5.63 15.28
C ASN A 98 -12.70 -4.39 14.52
N SER A 99 -13.78 -4.52 13.76
CA SER A 99 -14.41 -3.42 13.03
C SER A 99 -15.76 -3.01 13.62
N ARG A 100 -15.98 -3.24 14.93
CA ARG A 100 -17.20 -2.76 15.59
C ARG A 100 -17.25 -1.22 15.58
N PRO A 101 -18.40 -0.61 15.30
CA PRO A 101 -18.54 0.85 15.16
C PRO A 101 -17.91 1.66 16.29
N GLN A 102 -18.11 1.25 17.54
CA GLN A 102 -17.53 1.91 18.72
C GLN A 102 -16.00 1.80 18.76
N HIS A 103 -15.44 0.67 18.31
CA HIS A 103 -14.00 0.49 18.22
C HIS A 103 -13.40 1.34 17.11
N ILE A 104 -14.02 1.40 15.93
CA ILE A 104 -13.60 2.26 14.81
C ILE A 104 -13.49 3.71 15.26
N LYS A 105 -14.47 4.24 15.98
CA LYS A 105 -14.46 5.61 16.49
C LYS A 105 -13.32 5.88 17.47
N ARG A 106 -13.09 4.94 18.40
CA ARG A 106 -11.97 5.03 19.35
C ARG A 106 -10.62 4.99 18.64
N VAL A 107 -10.47 4.13 17.63
CA VAL A 107 -9.27 4.06 16.80
C VAL A 107 -9.05 5.37 16.05
N ALA A 108 -10.09 5.95 15.45
CA ALA A 108 -9.98 7.23 14.76
C ALA A 108 -9.48 8.35 15.70
N ASP A 109 -10.05 8.48 16.90
CA ASP A 109 -9.62 9.45 17.89
C ASP A 109 -8.17 9.22 18.35
N ALA A 110 -7.73 7.96 18.46
CA ALA A 110 -6.36 7.62 18.79
C ALA A 110 -5.39 7.91 17.63
N CYS A 111 -5.77 7.61 16.38
CA CYS A 111 -5.00 7.95 15.18
C CYS A 111 -4.79 9.47 15.04
N LEU A 112 -5.84 10.28 15.26
CA LEU A 112 -5.75 11.74 15.22
C LEU A 112 -4.71 12.29 16.20
N LYS A 113 -4.67 11.73 17.42
CA LYS A 113 -3.67 12.12 18.43
C LYS A 113 -2.26 11.76 18.00
N ARG A 114 -2.02 10.51 17.52
CA ARG A 114 -0.69 10.06 17.08
C ARG A 114 -0.21 10.81 15.84
N LEU A 115 -1.11 11.07 14.91
CA LEU A 115 -0.82 11.82 13.67
C LEU A 115 -0.74 13.34 13.89
N ARG A 116 -1.06 13.83 15.10
CA ARG A 116 -1.00 15.27 15.48
C ARG A 116 -1.83 16.14 14.52
N THR A 117 -3.05 15.71 14.22
CA THR A 117 -3.94 16.36 13.26
C THR A 117 -5.39 16.30 13.73
N ASP A 118 -6.22 17.18 13.22
CA ASP A 118 -7.66 17.23 13.49
C ASP A 118 -8.50 16.38 12.53
N HIS A 119 -7.90 15.91 11.42
CA HIS A 119 -8.58 15.07 10.45
C HIS A 119 -7.66 14.04 9.79
N ILE A 120 -8.24 12.90 9.39
CA ILE A 120 -7.63 11.87 8.56
C ILE A 120 -8.14 12.04 7.13
N ASP A 121 -7.25 12.15 6.15
CA ASP A 121 -7.70 12.36 4.77
C ASP A 121 -8.30 11.09 4.18
N LEU A 122 -7.70 9.91 4.43
CA LEU A 122 -8.17 8.63 3.92
C LEU A 122 -8.06 7.55 5.01
N PHE A 123 -9.20 7.01 5.43
CA PHE A 123 -9.28 6.04 6.52
C PHE A 123 -9.72 4.68 5.98
N TYR A 124 -8.79 3.72 6.00
CA TYR A 124 -9.03 2.39 5.47
C TYR A 124 -9.50 1.39 6.53
N GLN A 125 -10.46 0.53 6.18
CA GLN A 125 -10.55 -0.76 6.84
C GLN A 125 -9.38 -1.63 6.37
N HIS A 126 -8.45 -2.00 7.26
CA HIS A 126 -7.20 -2.69 6.93
C HIS A 126 -7.42 -4.12 6.44
N ARG A 127 -8.35 -4.84 7.09
CA ARG A 127 -8.90 -6.13 6.66
C ARG A 127 -10.37 -6.18 7.01
N VAL A 128 -11.14 -6.87 6.18
CA VAL A 128 -12.56 -7.10 6.45
C VAL A 128 -12.69 -7.94 7.73
N ASP A 129 -13.60 -7.52 8.61
CA ASP A 129 -13.95 -8.26 9.82
C ASP A 129 -15.20 -9.12 9.52
N PRO A 130 -15.07 -10.45 9.46
CA PRO A 130 -16.21 -11.32 9.15
C PRO A 130 -17.30 -11.32 10.21
N GLU A 131 -16.98 -10.88 11.45
CA GLU A 131 -17.93 -10.83 12.57
C GLU A 131 -18.77 -9.54 12.59
N VAL A 132 -18.47 -8.55 11.73
CA VAL A 132 -19.18 -7.27 11.69
C VAL A 132 -19.70 -7.01 10.28
N PRO A 133 -21.01 -6.80 10.09
CA PRO A 133 -21.57 -6.45 8.80
C PRO A 133 -20.86 -5.24 8.20
N ILE A 134 -20.48 -5.32 6.93
CA ILE A 134 -19.75 -4.23 6.28
C ILE A 134 -20.56 -2.93 6.20
N ASP A 135 -21.88 -3.05 6.19
CA ASP A 135 -22.80 -1.91 6.22
C ASP A 135 -22.64 -1.10 7.51
N ASP A 136 -22.46 -1.78 8.65
CA ASP A 136 -22.23 -1.14 9.97
C ASP A 136 -20.86 -0.47 10.02
N VAL A 137 -19.83 -1.09 9.42
CA VAL A 137 -18.49 -0.53 9.29
C VAL A 137 -18.53 0.75 8.46
N ALA A 138 -19.15 0.70 7.29
CA ALA A 138 -19.30 1.85 6.40
C ALA A 138 -20.15 2.96 7.07
N GLY A 139 -21.19 2.59 7.82
CA GLY A 139 -22.00 3.49 8.63
C GLY A 139 -21.18 4.25 9.67
N ALA A 140 -20.31 3.55 10.40
CA ALA A 140 -19.43 4.17 11.39
C ALA A 140 -18.46 5.18 10.76
N VAL A 141 -17.87 4.84 9.60
CA VAL A 141 -16.99 5.78 8.90
C VAL A 141 -17.76 6.97 8.34
N LYS A 142 -19.01 6.76 7.85
CA LYS A 142 -19.89 7.85 7.44
C LYS A 142 -20.17 8.85 8.56
N GLU A 143 -20.37 8.37 9.79
CA GLU A 143 -20.52 9.25 10.96
C GLU A 143 -19.23 10.03 11.25
N LEU A 144 -18.06 9.41 11.19
CA LEU A 144 -16.76 10.08 11.34
C LEU A 144 -16.52 11.15 10.25
N ILE A 145 -17.00 10.90 9.03
CA ILE A 145 -16.96 11.90 7.94
C ILE A 145 -17.90 13.08 8.27
N ALA A 146 -19.11 12.81 8.74
CA ALA A 146 -20.04 13.86 9.16
C ALA A 146 -19.52 14.69 10.34
N GLU A 147 -18.73 14.07 11.24
CA GLU A 147 -18.04 14.75 12.35
C GLU A 147 -16.80 15.54 11.89
N GLY A 148 -16.37 15.42 10.62
CA GLY A 148 -15.17 16.08 10.09
C GLY A 148 -13.85 15.44 10.50
N LYS A 149 -13.87 14.32 11.22
CA LYS A 149 -12.67 13.58 11.66
C LYS A 149 -12.00 12.78 10.54
N VAL A 150 -12.77 12.38 9.55
CA VAL A 150 -12.33 11.62 8.35
C VAL A 150 -12.86 12.33 7.11
N LYS A 151 -12.07 12.42 6.05
CA LYS A 151 -12.54 12.98 4.77
C LYS A 151 -13.00 11.91 3.79
N HIS A 152 -12.28 10.80 3.69
CA HIS A 152 -12.52 9.75 2.71
C HIS A 152 -12.45 8.37 3.34
N PHE A 153 -13.31 7.47 2.86
CA PHE A 153 -13.33 6.06 3.24
C PHE A 153 -12.55 5.21 2.24
N GLY A 154 -11.77 4.26 2.74
CA GLY A 154 -11.08 3.25 1.94
C GLY A 154 -11.23 1.84 2.50
N MET A 155 -10.90 0.86 1.68
CA MET A 155 -10.88 -0.55 2.07
C MET A 155 -9.58 -1.20 1.58
N SER A 156 -9.11 -2.23 2.30
CA SER A 156 -7.88 -2.95 1.92
C SER A 156 -8.13 -4.45 1.85
N GLU A 157 -7.68 -5.07 0.74
CA GLU A 157 -7.80 -6.52 0.48
C GLU A 157 -9.24 -7.07 0.58
N ALA A 158 -10.23 -6.24 0.35
CA ALA A 158 -11.65 -6.62 0.38
C ALA A 158 -12.11 -7.23 -0.95
N GLY A 159 -13.06 -8.15 -0.89
CA GLY A 159 -13.70 -8.74 -2.06
C GLY A 159 -14.69 -7.77 -2.73
N VAL A 160 -14.93 -7.97 -4.02
CA VAL A 160 -15.76 -7.06 -4.85
C VAL A 160 -17.16 -6.87 -4.27
N GLN A 161 -17.81 -7.93 -3.77
CA GLN A 161 -19.16 -7.84 -3.23
C GLN A 161 -19.20 -7.01 -1.93
N THR A 162 -18.19 -7.17 -1.08
CA THR A 162 -18.03 -6.39 0.15
C THR A 162 -17.80 -4.91 -0.18
N ILE A 163 -16.96 -4.62 -1.17
CA ILE A 163 -16.73 -3.24 -1.65
C ILE A 163 -18.03 -2.61 -2.16
N ARG A 164 -18.81 -3.32 -2.97
CA ARG A 164 -20.09 -2.82 -3.49
C ARG A 164 -21.08 -2.49 -2.38
N ARG A 165 -21.20 -3.35 -1.38
CA ARG A 165 -22.07 -3.13 -0.22
C ARG A 165 -21.61 -1.92 0.60
N ALA A 166 -20.33 -1.83 0.93
CA ALA A 166 -19.76 -0.68 1.63
C ALA A 166 -20.00 0.63 0.88
N HIS A 167 -19.72 0.62 -0.44
CA HIS A 167 -19.85 1.78 -1.31
C HIS A 167 -21.30 2.31 -1.40
N ALA A 168 -22.29 1.44 -1.29
CA ALA A 168 -23.70 1.81 -1.27
C ALA A 168 -24.10 2.58 0.01
N VAL A 169 -23.44 2.33 1.15
CA VAL A 169 -23.70 3.01 2.43
C VAL A 169 -22.89 4.31 2.54
N GLN A 170 -21.61 4.23 2.25
CA GLN A 170 -20.66 5.34 2.23
C GLN A 170 -19.73 5.17 1.03
N PRO A 171 -19.64 6.14 0.11
CA PRO A 171 -18.74 6.04 -1.04
C PRO A 171 -17.32 5.68 -0.60
N VAL A 172 -16.81 4.58 -1.17
CA VAL A 172 -15.40 4.17 -1.03
C VAL A 172 -14.58 4.97 -2.03
N THR A 173 -13.59 5.71 -1.56
CA THR A 173 -12.74 6.56 -2.38
C THR A 173 -11.58 5.78 -3.00
N ALA A 174 -11.00 4.86 -2.25
CA ALA A 174 -9.88 4.05 -2.72
C ALA A 174 -9.92 2.64 -2.13
N VAL A 175 -9.46 1.68 -2.92
CA VAL A 175 -9.15 0.32 -2.45
C VAL A 175 -7.64 0.13 -2.51
N GLN A 176 -7.07 -0.41 -1.43
CA GLN A 176 -5.66 -0.75 -1.33
C GLN A 176 -5.48 -2.26 -1.34
N SER A 177 -4.78 -2.80 -2.35
CA SER A 177 -4.47 -4.24 -2.44
C SER A 177 -3.09 -4.47 -3.04
N GLU A 178 -2.53 -5.66 -2.83
CA GLU A 178 -1.29 -6.02 -3.48
C GLU A 178 -1.48 -6.05 -5.00
N TYR A 179 -0.62 -5.33 -5.73
CA TYR A 179 -0.60 -5.37 -7.19
C TYR A 179 0.78 -5.00 -7.72
N SER A 180 1.31 -5.83 -8.57
CA SER A 180 2.62 -5.67 -9.22
C SER A 180 2.77 -6.69 -10.34
N LEU A 181 3.86 -6.63 -11.10
CA LEU A 181 4.23 -7.70 -12.03
C LEU A 181 4.44 -9.06 -11.35
N PHE A 182 4.66 -9.08 -10.03
CA PHE A 182 4.79 -10.30 -9.24
C PHE A 182 3.45 -10.85 -8.72
N TRP A 183 2.37 -10.03 -8.75
CA TRP A 183 1.03 -10.44 -8.35
C TRP A 183 -0.02 -9.64 -9.13
N ARG A 184 -0.72 -10.29 -10.02
CA ARG A 184 -1.70 -9.70 -10.94
C ARG A 184 -3.16 -10.09 -10.63
N GLY A 185 -3.42 -10.68 -9.46
CA GLY A 185 -4.76 -11.11 -9.04
C GLY A 185 -5.87 -10.05 -9.17
N PRO A 186 -5.61 -8.75 -8.90
CA PRO A 186 -6.64 -7.71 -9.03
C PRO A 186 -7.22 -7.53 -10.44
N GLU A 187 -6.53 -7.96 -11.50
CA GLU A 187 -6.94 -7.69 -12.89
C GLU A 187 -8.24 -8.39 -13.30
N ALA A 188 -8.51 -9.58 -12.74
CA ALA A 188 -9.63 -10.41 -13.16
C ALA A 188 -10.99 -9.81 -12.76
N GLU A 189 -11.13 -9.33 -11.54
CA GLU A 189 -12.41 -8.89 -10.98
C GLU A 189 -12.35 -7.52 -10.32
N LEU A 190 -11.27 -7.25 -9.57
CA LEU A 190 -11.19 -6.05 -8.74
C LEU A 190 -11.07 -4.78 -9.61
N LEU A 191 -10.10 -4.72 -10.52
CA LEU A 191 -9.90 -3.52 -11.35
C LEU A 191 -11.13 -3.17 -12.21
N PRO A 192 -11.81 -4.12 -12.88
CA PRO A 192 -13.08 -3.84 -13.58
C PRO A 192 -14.16 -3.28 -12.65
N ALA A 193 -14.32 -3.83 -11.45
CA ALA A 193 -15.30 -3.34 -10.48
C ALA A 193 -14.99 -1.93 -9.96
N LEU A 194 -13.70 -1.63 -9.71
CA LEU A 194 -13.27 -0.29 -9.28
C LEU A 194 -13.51 0.75 -10.39
N GLU A 195 -13.25 0.40 -11.65
CA GLU A 195 -13.50 1.26 -12.79
C GLU A 195 -15.00 1.60 -12.94
N GLU A 196 -15.86 0.59 -12.82
CA GLU A 196 -17.33 0.74 -12.83
C GLU A 196 -17.82 1.67 -11.71
N LEU A 197 -17.27 1.51 -10.50
CA LEU A 197 -17.69 2.27 -9.31
C LEU A 197 -17.01 3.64 -9.19
N GLY A 198 -16.04 3.95 -10.04
CA GLY A 198 -15.25 5.19 -9.96
C GLY A 198 -14.38 5.27 -8.71
N ILE A 199 -13.86 4.14 -8.24
CA ILE A 199 -13.00 4.01 -7.05
C ILE A 199 -11.54 4.00 -7.47
N GLY A 200 -10.67 4.73 -6.76
CA GLY A 200 -9.23 4.72 -6.97
C GLY A 200 -8.58 3.44 -6.45
N PHE A 201 -7.40 3.11 -6.97
CA PHE A 201 -6.65 1.94 -6.55
C PHE A 201 -5.24 2.28 -6.08
N VAL A 202 -4.86 1.74 -4.93
CA VAL A 202 -3.57 2.00 -4.27
C VAL A 202 -2.81 0.68 -4.12
N PRO A 203 -1.95 0.32 -5.10
CA PRO A 203 -1.10 -0.85 -5.00
C PRO A 203 -0.10 -0.76 -3.85
N PHE A 204 -0.19 -1.67 -2.87
CA PHE A 204 0.90 -1.89 -1.93
C PHE A 204 1.85 -2.99 -2.44
N SER A 205 3.06 -3.06 -1.90
CA SER A 205 4.15 -3.94 -2.38
C SER A 205 4.35 -3.86 -3.90
N PRO A 206 4.35 -2.66 -4.51
CA PRO A 206 4.41 -2.50 -5.96
C PRO A 206 5.70 -3.00 -6.58
N LEU A 207 6.74 -3.22 -5.76
CA LEU A 207 8.03 -3.82 -6.14
C LEU A 207 8.14 -5.28 -5.68
N GLY A 208 7.02 -5.97 -5.39
CA GLY A 208 7.02 -7.35 -4.92
C GLY A 208 7.86 -7.51 -3.64
N ALA A 209 7.67 -6.64 -2.65
CA ALA A 209 8.47 -6.58 -1.42
C ALA A 209 10.00 -6.53 -1.68
N GLY A 210 10.40 -5.84 -2.75
CA GLY A 210 11.79 -5.64 -3.16
C GLY A 210 12.30 -6.65 -4.19
N PHE A 211 11.57 -7.73 -4.49
CA PHE A 211 12.01 -8.77 -5.41
C PHE A 211 12.22 -8.24 -6.85
N LEU A 212 11.32 -7.39 -7.32
CA LEU A 212 11.36 -6.84 -8.68
C LEU A 212 12.51 -5.84 -8.93
N THR A 213 13.21 -5.44 -7.88
CA THR A 213 14.41 -4.59 -8.01
C THR A 213 15.64 -5.36 -8.55
N GLY A 214 15.58 -6.70 -8.52
CA GLY A 214 16.70 -7.58 -8.88
C GLY A 214 17.86 -7.56 -7.87
N LYS A 215 17.65 -7.05 -6.66
CA LYS A 215 18.64 -7.04 -5.56
C LYS A 215 18.50 -8.23 -4.62
N ILE A 216 17.47 -9.05 -4.80
CA ILE A 216 17.17 -10.24 -4.00
C ILE A 216 17.36 -11.48 -4.88
N ASP A 217 18.17 -12.41 -4.44
CA ASP A 217 18.44 -13.70 -5.06
C ASP A 217 18.21 -14.85 -4.08
N GLU A 218 18.47 -16.07 -4.51
CA GLU A 218 18.35 -17.29 -3.70
C GLU A 218 19.27 -17.31 -2.48
N ASN A 219 20.39 -16.58 -2.51
CA ASN A 219 21.39 -16.54 -1.44
C ASN A 219 21.17 -15.39 -0.45
N THR A 220 20.26 -14.46 -0.76
CA THR A 220 19.96 -13.29 0.09
C THR A 220 19.45 -13.74 1.45
N LYS A 221 20.09 -13.26 2.52
CA LYS A 221 19.66 -13.47 3.90
C LYS A 221 18.90 -12.25 4.40
N PHE A 222 17.73 -12.47 4.94
CA PHE A 222 16.93 -11.42 5.60
C PHE A 222 17.24 -11.41 7.09
N ASP A 223 17.01 -10.24 7.72
CA ASP A 223 17.05 -10.14 9.19
C ASP A 223 16.06 -11.16 9.80
N PRO A 224 16.35 -11.77 10.95
CA PRO A 224 15.43 -12.72 11.60
C PRO A 224 14.02 -12.19 11.85
N SER A 225 13.86 -10.88 12.04
CA SER A 225 12.56 -10.22 12.23
C SER A 225 11.88 -9.80 10.93
N ASP A 226 12.50 -10.05 9.78
CA ASP A 226 11.94 -9.70 8.47
C ASP A 226 10.82 -10.67 8.08
N PHE A 227 9.66 -10.11 7.81
CA PHE A 227 8.47 -10.87 7.48
C PHE A 227 8.60 -11.74 6.23
N ARG A 228 9.52 -11.42 5.30
CA ARG A 228 9.78 -12.22 4.10
C ARG A 228 10.28 -13.63 4.42
N ASN A 229 10.88 -13.84 5.61
CA ASN A 229 11.29 -15.18 6.05
C ASN A 229 10.14 -16.19 6.15
N ILE A 230 8.90 -15.72 6.36
CA ILE A 230 7.72 -16.58 6.49
C ILE A 230 6.83 -16.59 5.24
N VAL A 231 7.15 -15.81 4.22
CA VAL A 231 6.36 -15.71 2.98
C VAL A 231 6.82 -16.74 1.97
N PRO A 232 5.95 -17.67 1.51
CA PRO A 232 6.35 -18.81 0.68
C PRO A 232 7.09 -18.42 -0.61
N ARG A 233 6.70 -17.35 -1.30
CA ARG A 233 7.37 -16.90 -2.53
C ARG A 233 8.80 -16.34 -2.31
N PHE A 234 9.23 -16.20 -1.04
CA PHE A 234 10.58 -15.80 -0.66
C PHE A 234 11.44 -16.96 -0.19
N SER A 235 10.99 -18.23 -0.28
CA SER A 235 11.90 -19.36 -0.09
C SER A 235 13.05 -19.30 -1.11
N PRO A 236 14.24 -19.82 -0.80
CA PRO A 236 15.37 -19.84 -1.76
C PRO A 236 14.98 -20.45 -3.11
N GLU A 237 14.22 -21.55 -3.10
CA GLU A 237 13.75 -22.25 -4.28
C GLU A 237 12.81 -21.38 -5.12
N ALA A 238 11.80 -20.76 -4.48
CA ALA A 238 10.86 -19.86 -5.16
C ALA A 238 11.57 -18.61 -5.72
N ARG A 239 12.50 -18.02 -4.98
CA ARG A 239 13.30 -16.88 -5.49
C ARG A 239 14.13 -17.24 -6.71
N LYS A 240 14.73 -18.45 -6.72
CA LYS A 240 15.47 -18.98 -7.88
C LYS A 240 14.54 -19.19 -9.08
N ALA A 241 13.41 -19.84 -8.88
CA ALA A 241 12.43 -20.10 -9.95
C ALA A 241 11.86 -18.80 -10.52
N ASN A 242 11.50 -17.83 -9.66
CA ASN A 242 10.90 -16.56 -10.05
C ASN A 242 11.89 -15.55 -10.65
N ARG A 243 13.19 -15.85 -10.67
CA ARG A 243 14.22 -14.96 -11.23
C ARG A 243 13.94 -14.59 -12.69
N VAL A 244 13.31 -15.46 -13.43
CA VAL A 244 12.92 -15.24 -14.83
C VAL A 244 12.08 -13.95 -15.01
N LEU A 245 11.23 -13.61 -14.06
CA LEU A 245 10.48 -12.36 -14.07
C LEU A 245 11.42 -11.15 -13.89
N VAL A 246 12.38 -11.24 -13.00
CA VAL A 246 13.37 -10.18 -12.78
C VAL A 246 14.23 -9.97 -14.02
N ASP A 247 14.63 -11.05 -14.69
CA ASP A 247 15.45 -10.96 -15.91
C ASP A 247 14.67 -10.34 -17.07
N LEU A 248 13.37 -10.62 -17.18
CA LEU A 248 12.47 -9.93 -18.12
C LEU A 248 12.46 -8.41 -17.86
N ILE A 249 12.24 -8.00 -16.59
CA ILE A 249 12.19 -6.58 -16.22
C ILE A 249 13.54 -5.90 -16.47
N LYS A 250 14.66 -6.57 -16.18
CA LYS A 250 16.01 -6.05 -16.46
C LYS A 250 16.23 -5.78 -17.94
N ALA A 251 15.82 -6.72 -18.81
CA ALA A 251 15.95 -6.55 -20.24
C ALA A 251 15.16 -5.33 -20.77
N VAL A 252 13.99 -5.06 -20.21
CA VAL A 252 13.22 -3.86 -20.52
C VAL A 252 13.94 -2.60 -19.98
N ALA A 253 14.42 -2.67 -18.74
CA ALA A 253 15.12 -1.57 -18.08
C ALA A 253 16.36 -1.11 -18.86
N GLU A 254 17.17 -2.05 -19.35
CA GLU A 254 18.34 -1.76 -20.19
C GLU A 254 17.95 -1.02 -21.48
N ARG A 255 16.90 -1.47 -22.18
CA ARG A 255 16.42 -0.78 -23.40
C ARG A 255 15.92 0.63 -23.15
N LYS A 256 15.34 0.86 -21.96
CA LYS A 256 14.76 2.17 -21.56
C LYS A 256 15.75 3.09 -20.83
N GLY A 257 16.95 2.64 -20.53
CA GLY A 257 17.90 3.41 -19.72
C GLY A 257 17.37 3.68 -18.30
N ALA A 258 16.60 2.75 -17.77
CA ALA A 258 15.94 2.83 -16.47
C ALA A 258 16.39 1.67 -15.54
N THR A 259 15.97 1.71 -14.28
CA THR A 259 16.20 0.60 -13.36
C THR A 259 15.02 -0.38 -13.37
N PRO A 260 15.20 -1.65 -12.96
CA PRO A 260 14.10 -2.60 -12.82
C PRO A 260 12.97 -2.09 -11.91
N ALA A 261 13.30 -1.41 -10.82
CA ALA A 261 12.32 -0.78 -9.93
C ALA A 261 11.48 0.27 -10.66
N GLN A 262 12.11 1.11 -11.47
CA GLN A 262 11.42 2.13 -12.26
C GLN A 262 10.51 1.51 -13.32
N ILE A 263 10.93 0.43 -13.99
CA ILE A 263 10.06 -0.28 -14.95
C ILE A 263 8.85 -0.89 -14.25
N ALA A 264 9.03 -1.54 -13.10
CA ALA A 264 7.92 -2.13 -12.35
C ALA A 264 6.89 -1.09 -11.89
N LEU A 265 7.34 0.07 -11.44
CA LEU A 265 6.46 1.19 -11.06
C LEU A 265 5.82 1.87 -12.28
N ALA A 266 6.58 2.10 -13.35
CA ALA A 266 6.05 2.68 -14.59
C ALA A 266 4.98 1.79 -15.23
N TRP A 267 5.16 0.47 -15.17
CA TRP A 267 4.15 -0.49 -15.62
C TRP A 267 2.83 -0.32 -14.85
N LEU A 268 2.88 -0.21 -13.52
CA LEU A 268 1.69 0.06 -12.70
C LEU A 268 1.03 1.40 -13.05
N LEU A 269 1.83 2.44 -13.24
CA LEU A 269 1.34 3.77 -13.60
C LEU A 269 0.66 3.78 -14.99
N ALA A 270 1.08 2.90 -15.89
CA ALA A 270 0.51 2.78 -17.23
C ALA A 270 -0.80 2.00 -17.29
N GLN A 271 -1.15 1.22 -16.25
CA GLN A 271 -2.35 0.39 -16.27
C GLN A 271 -3.64 1.22 -16.30
N LYS A 272 -3.78 2.16 -15.39
CA LYS A 272 -4.96 3.04 -15.31
C LYS A 272 -4.58 4.40 -14.67
N PRO A 273 -5.26 5.50 -15.05
CA PRO A 273 -4.93 6.84 -14.52
C PRO A 273 -5.32 7.04 -13.04
N TRP A 274 -6.15 6.15 -12.50
CA TRP A 274 -6.60 6.16 -11.11
C TRP A 274 -5.85 5.15 -10.21
N ILE A 275 -4.72 4.62 -10.68
CA ILE A 275 -3.80 3.76 -9.90
C ILE A 275 -2.66 4.60 -9.34
N VAL A 276 -2.47 4.54 -8.02
CA VAL A 276 -1.44 5.29 -7.28
C VAL A 276 -0.62 4.32 -6.42
N PRO A 277 0.50 3.79 -6.93
CA PRO A 277 1.36 2.90 -6.14
C PRO A 277 2.02 3.60 -4.96
N ILE A 278 2.23 2.86 -3.87
CA ILE A 278 2.87 3.35 -2.64
C ILE A 278 4.15 2.56 -2.30
N PRO A 279 5.22 2.66 -3.12
CA PRO A 279 6.49 2.03 -2.75
C PRO A 279 7.01 2.57 -1.43
N GLY A 280 7.45 1.66 -0.54
CA GLY A 280 8.07 2.00 0.75
C GLY A 280 9.59 1.87 0.69
N THR A 281 10.31 2.73 1.41
CA THR A 281 11.75 2.63 1.58
C THR A 281 12.23 3.36 2.83
N THR A 282 13.39 2.96 3.34
CA THR A 282 14.14 3.64 4.40
C THR A 282 15.43 4.32 3.88
N LYS A 283 15.64 4.36 2.56
CA LYS A 283 16.88 4.85 1.93
C LYS A 283 16.57 5.94 0.93
N LEU A 284 17.24 7.09 1.06
CA LEU A 284 17.03 8.25 0.20
C LEU A 284 17.27 7.93 -1.29
N HIS A 285 18.36 7.26 -1.62
CA HIS A 285 18.66 6.91 -3.01
C HIS A 285 17.59 6.01 -3.65
N ARG A 286 16.93 5.13 -2.86
CA ARG A 286 15.82 4.31 -3.34
C ARG A 286 14.53 5.12 -3.48
N LEU A 287 14.30 6.10 -2.60
CA LEU A 287 13.21 7.05 -2.77
C LEU A 287 13.36 7.77 -4.11
N GLU A 288 14.52 8.33 -4.38
CA GLU A 288 14.80 9.05 -5.63
C GLU A 288 14.69 8.13 -6.86
N GLU A 289 15.21 6.90 -6.77
CA GLU A 289 15.05 5.88 -7.81
C GLU A 289 13.56 5.60 -8.08
N ASN A 290 12.76 5.33 -7.04
CA ASN A 290 11.33 5.06 -7.18
C ASN A 290 10.57 6.24 -7.79
N LEU A 291 10.84 7.45 -7.33
CA LEU A 291 10.20 8.66 -7.84
C LEU A 291 10.56 8.93 -9.32
N GLY A 292 11.75 8.50 -9.76
CA GLY A 292 12.16 8.58 -11.16
C GLY A 292 11.29 7.76 -12.12
N ALA A 293 10.51 6.80 -11.62
CA ALA A 293 9.60 5.98 -12.43
C ALA A 293 8.55 6.80 -13.19
N VAL A 294 8.15 7.97 -12.67
CA VAL A 294 7.17 8.85 -13.34
C VAL A 294 7.67 9.44 -14.67
N ASN A 295 8.99 9.38 -14.90
CA ASN A 295 9.63 9.86 -16.12
C ASN A 295 9.93 8.73 -17.12
N VAL A 296 9.64 7.48 -16.76
CA VAL A 296 9.83 6.32 -17.65
C VAL A 296 8.60 6.14 -18.52
N GLU A 297 8.77 6.36 -19.81
CA GLU A 297 7.71 6.15 -20.79
C GLU A 297 7.75 4.72 -21.33
N LEU A 298 6.69 3.95 -21.06
CA LEU A 298 6.44 2.64 -21.65
C LEU A 298 5.42 2.81 -22.78
N THR A 299 5.82 2.46 -24.01
CA THR A 299 4.92 2.48 -25.17
C THR A 299 3.93 1.30 -25.08
N GLU A 300 2.85 1.35 -25.87
CA GLU A 300 1.91 0.24 -25.98
C GLU A 300 2.60 -1.08 -26.35
N ASN A 301 3.61 -1.03 -27.24
CA ASN A 301 4.41 -2.20 -27.59
C ASN A 301 5.26 -2.71 -26.42
N ASP A 302 5.82 -1.83 -25.58
CA ASP A 302 6.56 -2.26 -24.38
C ASP A 302 5.62 -2.94 -23.38
N LEU A 303 4.44 -2.37 -23.16
CA LEU A 303 3.44 -2.94 -22.25
C LEU A 303 2.96 -4.31 -22.75
N GLN A 304 2.64 -4.43 -24.04
CA GLN A 304 2.25 -5.69 -24.65
C GLN A 304 3.34 -6.76 -24.51
N GLN A 305 4.60 -6.43 -24.79
CA GLN A 305 5.74 -7.35 -24.63
C GLN A 305 5.92 -7.80 -23.18
N ILE A 306 5.79 -6.88 -22.21
CA ILE A 306 5.88 -7.21 -20.78
C ILE A 306 4.73 -8.15 -20.39
N ASP A 307 3.51 -7.83 -20.79
CA ASP A 307 2.32 -8.59 -20.43
C ASP A 307 2.32 -9.98 -21.05
N GLU A 308 2.65 -10.12 -22.34
CA GLU A 308 2.78 -11.41 -23.01
C GLU A 308 3.87 -12.29 -22.39
N ALA A 309 5.03 -11.70 -22.07
CA ALA A 309 6.12 -12.46 -21.47
C ALA A 309 5.78 -12.85 -20.02
N ALA A 310 5.24 -11.93 -19.21
CA ALA A 310 4.87 -12.21 -17.83
C ALA A 310 3.72 -13.24 -17.72
N SER A 311 2.74 -13.22 -18.63
CA SER A 311 1.61 -14.17 -18.61
C SER A 311 2.02 -15.62 -18.86
N ARG A 312 3.17 -15.85 -19.49
CA ARG A 312 3.72 -17.20 -19.75
C ARG A 312 4.50 -17.76 -18.56
N LEU A 313 4.79 -16.92 -17.56
CA LEU A 313 5.56 -17.33 -16.39
C LEU A 313 4.66 -18.01 -15.36
N GLN A 314 5.08 -19.16 -14.88
CA GLN A 314 4.50 -19.80 -13.70
C GLN A 314 5.32 -19.37 -12.49
N LEU A 315 4.79 -18.41 -11.71
CA LEU A 315 5.46 -17.93 -10.52
C LEU A 315 5.20 -18.86 -9.34
N GLU A 316 6.24 -19.17 -8.59
CA GLU A 316 6.19 -20.11 -7.47
C GLU A 316 6.03 -19.40 -6.13
N GLY A 317 5.31 -20.09 -5.22
CA GLY A 317 5.11 -19.67 -3.85
C GLY A 317 3.91 -18.72 -3.67
N ALA A 318 3.15 -18.97 -2.62
CA ALA A 318 2.02 -18.11 -2.26
C ALA A 318 2.51 -16.71 -1.84
N ARG A 319 1.70 -15.68 -2.16
CA ARG A 319 2.03 -14.27 -1.86
C ARG A 319 2.07 -13.95 -0.37
N LEU A 320 1.35 -14.70 0.43
CA LEU A 320 1.25 -14.56 1.89
C LEU A 320 1.17 -15.95 2.55
N PRO A 321 1.51 -16.07 3.83
CA PRO A 321 1.20 -17.25 4.63
C PRO A 321 -0.31 -17.49 4.69
N GLU A 322 -0.72 -18.76 4.79
CA GLU A 322 -2.11 -19.18 4.77
C GLU A 322 -3.05 -18.41 5.73
N PRO A 323 -2.67 -18.15 7.01
CA PRO A 323 -3.53 -17.36 7.91
C PRO A 323 -3.78 -15.93 7.42
N MET A 324 -2.81 -15.32 6.74
CA MET A 324 -2.95 -13.98 6.19
C MET A 324 -3.78 -13.98 4.89
N LEU A 325 -3.64 -15.03 4.06
CA LEU A 325 -4.45 -15.20 2.84
C LEU A 325 -5.94 -15.29 3.17
N ARG A 326 -6.31 -15.97 4.26
CA ARG A 326 -7.71 -16.08 4.71
C ARG A 326 -8.35 -14.75 5.09
N MET A 327 -7.55 -13.71 5.32
CA MET A 327 -8.02 -12.36 5.63
C MET A 327 -8.13 -11.48 4.40
N THR A 328 -8.05 -12.04 3.19
CA THR A 328 -8.08 -11.31 1.93
C THR A 328 -9.22 -11.79 1.05
N GLY A 329 -9.83 -10.88 0.28
CA GLY A 329 -10.91 -11.20 -0.64
C GLY A 329 -12.28 -11.46 0.02
N LEU A 330 -12.43 -11.09 1.30
CA LEU A 330 -13.65 -11.26 2.08
C LEU A 330 -14.72 -10.20 1.75
#